data_2a54abaf211867b525f22a172c1ef64c
#
_entry.id   2a54abaf211867b525f22a172c1ef64c
#
_cell.length_a   1.000
_cell.length_b   1.000
_cell.length_c   1.000
_cell.angle_alpha   90.00
_cell.angle_beta   90.00
_cell.angle_gamma   90.00
#
_symmetry.space_group_name_H-M   'P 1'
#
loop_
_entity.id
_entity.type
_entity.pdbx_description
1 polymer ?
#
loop_
_entity_poly.entity_id
_entity_poly.type
_entity_poly.pdbx_seq_one_letter_code
_entity_poly.pdbx_strand_id
1 'polypeptide(L)'
;MAELTALAQALDPGDFRQTMEKLALYKMSDPSPVTSADIMACAPTTIEAGVDDILNAAAEGRIGAIGPLMQKLTGQGVLPVTLCIQALRHFRGLYGAAIHPGGASAGVGAMRPPVYGPRRDKMIRQAGLWGVSRLEAAHETLLDTDLALRSSQQAPQTALMERALIRLASIAHRAAR
;
A
#
# COMPACT_ATOMS: atom_id res chain seq x y z
N MET A 1 -0.82 -24.46 10.13
CA MET A 1 -0.15 -24.17 11.44
C MET A 1 0.94 -23.10 11.28
N ALA A 2 1.88 -23.21 10.34
CA ALA A 2 2.94 -22.20 10.13
C ALA A 2 2.40 -20.77 9.93
N GLU A 3 1.29 -20.61 9.24
CA GLU A 3 0.68 -19.30 8.98
C GLU A 3 0.06 -18.66 10.23
N LEU A 4 -0.59 -19.47 11.09
CA LEU A 4 -1.11 -18.96 12.37
C LEU A 4 0.03 -18.56 13.32
N THR A 5 1.16 -19.27 13.27
CA THR A 5 2.36 -18.89 14.02
C THR A 5 2.95 -17.57 13.50
N ALA A 6 3.02 -17.41 12.17
CA ALA A 6 3.48 -16.17 11.56
C ALA A 6 2.54 -14.98 11.89
N LEU A 7 1.22 -15.22 11.88
CA LEU A 7 0.23 -14.24 12.26
C LEU A 7 0.35 -13.83 13.75
N ALA A 8 0.57 -14.81 14.64
CA ALA A 8 0.77 -14.56 16.07
C ALA A 8 2.04 -13.73 16.38
N GLN A 9 3.06 -13.84 15.53
CA GLN A 9 4.29 -13.04 15.64
C GLN A 9 4.15 -11.63 15.07
N ALA A 10 3.18 -11.43 14.16
CA ALA A 10 2.99 -10.17 13.43
C ALA A 10 1.92 -9.27 14.08
N LEU A 11 1.01 -9.83 14.87
CA LEU A 11 -0.11 -9.10 15.48
C LEU A 11 0.14 -8.85 16.97
N ASP A 12 -0.52 -7.80 17.48
CA ASP A 12 -0.68 -7.63 18.92
C ASP A 12 -1.49 -8.79 19.52
N PRO A 13 -1.21 -9.22 20.76
CA PRO A 13 -1.93 -10.34 21.41
C PRO A 13 -3.46 -10.19 21.45
N GLY A 14 -3.95 -8.96 21.59
CA GLY A 14 -5.39 -8.63 21.54
C GLY A 14 -6.00 -8.88 20.16
N ASP A 15 -5.35 -8.41 19.12
CA ASP A 15 -5.76 -8.58 17.73
C ASP A 15 -5.68 -10.04 17.28
N PHE A 16 -4.65 -10.76 17.73
CA PHE A 16 -4.54 -12.18 17.47
C PHE A 16 -5.68 -12.97 18.11
N ARG A 17 -6.02 -12.67 19.37
CA ARG A 17 -7.16 -13.29 20.07
C ARG A 17 -8.47 -13.02 19.33
N GLN A 18 -8.76 -11.79 18.95
CA GLN A 18 -9.96 -11.43 18.18
C GLN A 18 -10.00 -12.15 16.82
N THR A 19 -8.86 -12.30 16.17
CA THR A 19 -8.75 -13.05 14.91
C THR A 19 -9.10 -14.52 15.10
N MET A 20 -8.62 -15.15 16.19
CA MET A 20 -8.95 -16.52 16.52
C MET A 20 -10.43 -16.72 16.85
N GLU A 21 -11.04 -15.78 17.59
CA GLU A 21 -12.48 -15.80 17.88
C GLU A 21 -13.31 -15.65 16.59
N LYS A 22 -12.92 -14.72 15.69
CA LYS A 22 -13.54 -14.54 14.38
C LYS A 22 -13.43 -15.79 13.51
N LEU A 23 -12.24 -16.41 13.48
CA LEU A 23 -12.00 -17.63 12.71
C LEU A 23 -12.84 -18.81 13.24
N ALA A 24 -12.96 -18.94 14.54
CA ALA A 24 -13.81 -19.94 15.16
C ALA A 24 -15.28 -19.76 14.79
N LEU A 25 -15.79 -18.53 14.82
CA LEU A 25 -17.15 -18.19 14.39
C LEU A 25 -17.35 -18.42 12.90
N TYR A 26 -16.38 -18.03 12.07
CA TYR A 26 -16.42 -18.20 10.62
C TYR A 26 -16.52 -19.67 10.21
N LYS A 27 -15.82 -20.55 10.94
CA LYS A 27 -15.81 -22.01 10.70
C LYS A 27 -16.84 -22.80 11.53
N MET A 28 -17.67 -22.15 12.34
CA MET A 28 -18.58 -22.84 13.25
C MET A 28 -19.58 -23.80 12.54
N SER A 29 -19.98 -23.47 11.32
CA SER A 29 -20.90 -24.25 10.50
C SER A 29 -20.23 -25.06 9.38
N ASP A 30 -18.90 -24.97 9.25
CA ASP A 30 -18.13 -25.60 8.19
C ASP A 30 -17.09 -26.57 8.78
N PRO A 31 -17.31 -27.91 8.65
CA PRO A 31 -16.40 -28.91 9.20
C PRO A 31 -15.09 -29.06 8.40
N SER A 32 -14.91 -28.32 7.29
CA SER A 32 -13.69 -28.39 6.51
C SER A 32 -12.47 -27.83 7.28
N PRO A 33 -11.27 -28.33 7.03
CA PRO A 33 -10.06 -27.79 7.65
C PRO A 33 -9.88 -26.29 7.36
N VAL A 34 -9.35 -25.56 8.35
CA VAL A 34 -9.01 -24.13 8.18
C VAL A 34 -7.94 -23.97 7.11
N THR A 35 -8.24 -23.15 6.10
CA THR A 35 -7.34 -22.83 5.00
C THR A 35 -6.64 -21.47 5.21
N SER A 36 -5.59 -21.20 4.43
CA SER A 36 -4.94 -19.88 4.38
C SER A 36 -5.91 -18.77 4.01
N ALA A 37 -6.87 -19.06 3.13
CA ALA A 37 -7.89 -18.10 2.72
C ALA A 37 -8.81 -17.71 3.87
N ASP A 38 -9.19 -18.68 4.72
CA ASP A 38 -10.03 -18.44 5.91
C ASP A 38 -9.27 -17.57 6.93
N ILE A 39 -7.99 -17.85 7.15
CA ILE A 39 -7.13 -17.06 8.04
C ILE A 39 -7.01 -15.61 7.52
N MET A 40 -6.76 -15.42 6.24
CA MET A 40 -6.65 -14.10 5.62
C MET A 40 -7.98 -13.33 5.66
N ALA A 41 -9.13 -14.01 5.53
CA ALA A 41 -10.45 -13.39 5.62
C ALA A 41 -10.78 -12.92 7.04
N CYS A 42 -10.25 -13.60 8.07
CA CYS A 42 -10.47 -13.28 9.48
C CYS A 42 -9.40 -12.37 10.08
N ALA A 43 -8.19 -12.35 9.50
CA ALA A 43 -7.09 -11.52 9.98
C ALA A 43 -7.46 -10.03 9.93
N PRO A 44 -7.11 -9.24 10.96
CA PRO A 44 -7.32 -7.81 10.93
C PRO A 44 -6.48 -7.23 9.79
N THR A 45 -7.13 -6.51 8.91
CA THR A 45 -6.40 -5.67 7.97
C THR A 45 -5.90 -4.47 8.78
N THR A 46 -4.62 -4.47 9.15
CA THR A 46 -4.03 -3.31 9.79
C THR A 46 -4.15 -2.10 8.87
N ILE A 47 -4.27 -0.92 9.44
CA ILE A 47 -4.31 0.34 8.66
C ILE A 47 -3.08 0.41 7.75
N GLU A 48 -1.91 -0.02 8.24
CA GLU A 48 -0.69 -0.06 7.47
C GLU A 48 -0.76 -0.99 6.26
N ALA A 49 -1.34 -2.18 6.42
CA ALA A 49 -1.55 -3.09 5.30
C ALA A 49 -2.50 -2.50 4.25
N GLY A 50 -3.58 -1.83 4.69
CA GLY A 50 -4.49 -1.13 3.80
C GLY A 50 -3.84 0.03 3.05
N VAL A 51 -2.96 0.79 3.73
CA VAL A 51 -2.16 1.85 3.10
C VAL A 51 -1.15 1.26 2.10
N ASP A 52 -0.45 0.20 2.45
CA ASP A 52 0.45 -0.49 1.53
C ASP A 52 -0.31 -1.02 0.29
N ASP A 53 -1.54 -1.52 0.45
CA ASP A 53 -2.37 -2.02 -0.65
C ASP A 53 -2.73 -0.92 -1.65
N ILE A 54 -3.17 0.25 -1.19
CA ILE A 54 -3.53 1.36 -2.09
C ILE A 54 -2.31 1.97 -2.76
N LEU A 55 -1.17 2.08 -2.07
CA LEU A 55 0.09 2.56 -2.65
C LEU A 55 0.62 1.60 -3.71
N ASN A 56 0.58 0.28 -3.45
CA ASN A 56 0.92 -0.72 -4.44
C ASN A 56 -0.07 -0.71 -5.63
N ALA A 57 -1.37 -0.52 -5.40
CA ALA A 57 -2.35 -0.39 -6.48
C ALA A 57 -2.04 0.81 -7.38
N ALA A 58 -1.67 1.96 -6.81
CA ALA A 58 -1.26 3.13 -7.56
C ALA A 58 0.03 2.89 -8.34
N ALA A 59 1.05 2.30 -7.70
CA ALA A 59 2.35 2.04 -8.32
C ALA A 59 2.32 0.95 -9.40
N GLU A 60 1.33 0.04 -9.37
CA GLU A 60 1.15 -1.06 -10.31
C GLU A 60 0.10 -0.77 -11.40
N GLY A 61 -0.50 0.42 -11.40
CA GLY A 61 -1.47 0.81 -12.42
C GLY A 61 -2.85 0.16 -12.27
N ARG A 62 -3.22 -0.32 -11.08
CA ARG A 62 -4.51 -0.95 -10.78
C ARG A 62 -5.59 0.11 -10.47
N ILE A 63 -5.98 0.89 -11.50
CA ILE A 63 -6.86 2.05 -11.39
C ILE A 63 -8.18 1.68 -10.68
N GLY A 64 -8.82 0.57 -11.08
CA GLY A 64 -10.12 0.15 -10.52
C GLY A 64 -10.08 -0.24 -9.03
N ALA A 65 -8.89 -0.49 -8.47
CA ALA A 65 -8.74 -0.81 -7.06
C ALA A 65 -8.69 0.43 -6.15
N ILE A 66 -8.41 1.63 -6.70
CA ILE A 66 -8.17 2.84 -5.91
C ILE A 66 -9.43 3.25 -5.13
N GLY A 67 -10.58 3.37 -5.79
CA GLY A 67 -11.83 3.80 -5.15
C GLY A 67 -12.25 2.93 -3.96
N PRO A 68 -12.39 1.60 -4.12
CA PRO A 68 -12.71 0.70 -3.02
C PRO A 68 -11.71 0.75 -1.84
N LEU A 69 -10.41 0.81 -2.14
CA LEU A 69 -9.37 0.93 -1.10
C LEU A 69 -9.42 2.28 -0.39
N MET A 70 -9.70 3.36 -1.13
CA MET A 70 -9.86 4.70 -0.56
C MET A 70 -11.06 4.77 0.39
N GLN A 71 -12.21 4.21 0.00
CA GLN A 71 -13.40 4.12 0.85
C GLN A 71 -13.12 3.33 2.14
N LYS A 72 -12.43 2.18 2.02
CA LYS A 72 -12.04 1.37 3.17
C LYS A 72 -11.16 2.14 4.15
N LEU A 73 -10.11 2.80 3.66
CA LEU A 73 -9.17 3.57 4.50
C LEU A 73 -9.84 4.78 5.15
N THR A 74 -10.71 5.49 4.42
CA THR A 74 -11.49 6.60 4.97
C THR A 74 -12.44 6.10 6.07
N GLY A 75 -13.10 4.96 5.87
CA GLY A 75 -13.93 4.31 6.89
C GLY A 75 -13.16 3.85 8.13
N GLN A 76 -11.86 3.60 8.00
CA GLN A 76 -10.95 3.30 9.11
C GLN A 76 -10.35 4.56 9.77
N GLY A 77 -10.75 5.76 9.33
CA GLY A 77 -10.28 7.02 9.91
C GLY A 77 -8.92 7.50 9.39
N VAL A 78 -8.40 6.92 8.31
CA VAL A 78 -7.14 7.38 7.70
C VAL A 78 -7.35 8.74 7.04
N LEU A 79 -6.61 9.74 7.51
CA LEU A 79 -6.70 11.09 6.96
C LEU A 79 -5.99 11.18 5.60
N PRO A 80 -6.56 11.93 4.62
CA PRO A 80 -5.95 12.13 3.31
C PRO A 80 -4.53 12.69 3.35
N VAL A 81 -4.23 13.60 4.29
CA VAL A 81 -2.87 14.15 4.49
C VAL A 81 -1.89 13.05 4.93
N THR A 82 -2.30 12.17 5.84
CA THR A 82 -1.47 11.05 6.29
C THR A 82 -1.18 10.10 5.13
N LEU A 83 -2.19 9.79 4.31
CA LEU A 83 -2.03 8.95 3.13
C LEU A 83 -1.10 9.60 2.08
N CYS A 84 -1.19 10.92 1.89
CA CYS A 84 -0.31 11.66 1.00
C CYS A 84 1.16 11.59 1.46
N ILE A 85 1.43 11.75 2.75
CA ILE A 85 2.78 11.60 3.33
C ILE A 85 3.33 10.17 3.08
N GLN A 86 2.49 9.14 3.27
CA GLN A 86 2.91 7.76 3.01
C GLN A 86 3.16 7.52 1.51
N ALA A 87 2.33 8.10 0.63
CA ALA A 87 2.54 8.06 -0.81
C ALA A 87 3.86 8.73 -1.22
N LEU A 88 4.14 9.94 -0.72
CA LEU A 88 5.41 10.63 -0.94
C LEU A 88 6.60 9.77 -0.50
N ARG A 89 6.51 9.14 0.67
CA ARG A 89 7.57 8.26 1.19
C ARG A 89 7.77 7.02 0.31
N HIS A 90 6.68 6.39 -0.14
CA HIS A 90 6.73 5.21 -1.01
C HIS A 90 7.39 5.56 -2.36
N PHE A 91 6.89 6.59 -3.06
CA PHE A 91 7.42 7.00 -4.36
C PHE A 91 8.86 7.55 -4.27
N ARG A 92 9.22 8.23 -3.17
CA ARG A 92 10.61 8.61 -2.91
C ARG A 92 11.54 7.41 -2.77
N GLY A 93 11.06 6.33 -2.12
CA GLY A 93 11.78 5.06 -2.06
C GLY A 93 12.01 4.46 -3.44
N LEU A 94 10.97 4.44 -4.29
CA LEU A 94 11.08 3.95 -5.68
C LEU A 94 12.05 4.80 -6.50
N TYR A 95 12.02 6.14 -6.32
CA TYR A 95 12.95 7.04 -6.99
C TYR A 95 14.40 6.77 -6.58
N GLY A 96 14.68 6.66 -5.28
CA GLY A 96 16.01 6.31 -4.78
C GLY A 96 16.53 4.98 -5.33
N ALA A 97 15.61 4.00 -5.51
CA ALA A 97 15.96 2.72 -6.13
C ALA A 97 16.23 2.86 -7.63
N ALA A 98 15.45 3.67 -8.34
CA ALA A 98 15.57 3.84 -9.80
C ALA A 98 16.82 4.61 -10.22
N ILE A 99 17.29 5.59 -9.40
CA ILE A 99 18.51 6.37 -9.72
C ILE A 99 19.81 5.66 -9.34
N HIS A 100 19.73 4.51 -8.63
CA HIS A 100 20.93 3.85 -8.14
C HIS A 100 21.80 3.32 -9.30
N PRO A 101 23.13 3.60 -9.31
CA PRO A 101 24.00 3.18 -10.42
C PRO A 101 24.01 1.68 -10.68
N GLY A 102 23.80 0.85 -9.64
CA GLY A 102 23.69 -0.60 -9.74
C GLY A 102 22.31 -1.12 -10.15
N GLY A 103 21.39 -0.23 -10.55
CA GLY A 103 20.01 -0.55 -10.91
C GLY A 103 19.07 -0.71 -9.72
N ALA A 104 17.77 -0.89 -10.00
CA ALA A 104 16.69 -0.92 -9.00
C ALA A 104 16.90 -1.96 -7.90
N SER A 105 17.43 -3.15 -8.22
CA SER A 105 17.68 -4.21 -7.22
C SER A 105 18.75 -3.80 -6.20
N ALA A 106 19.84 -3.19 -6.66
CA ALA A 106 20.88 -2.67 -5.78
C ALA A 106 20.36 -1.48 -4.97
N GLY A 107 19.59 -0.58 -5.60
CA GLY A 107 18.98 0.56 -4.94
C GLY A 107 18.02 0.15 -3.80
N VAL A 108 17.15 -0.83 -4.01
CA VAL A 108 16.28 -1.37 -2.97
C VAL A 108 17.11 -2.04 -1.86
N GLY A 109 18.19 -2.74 -2.21
CA GLY A 109 19.09 -3.35 -1.24
C GLY A 109 19.84 -2.34 -0.36
N ALA A 110 20.07 -1.13 -0.88
CA ALA A 110 20.73 -0.04 -0.14
C ALA A 110 19.80 0.77 0.77
N MET A 111 18.48 0.52 0.73
CA MET A 111 17.50 1.27 1.51
C MET A 111 17.71 1.13 3.03
N ARG A 112 17.37 2.18 3.74
CA ARG A 112 17.35 2.20 5.20
C ARG A 112 16.01 2.76 5.68
N PRO A 113 15.21 2.00 6.47
CA PRO A 113 15.45 0.61 6.91
C PRO A 113 15.44 -0.40 5.74
N PRO A 114 16.10 -1.57 5.92
CA PRO A 114 16.16 -2.59 4.86
C PRO A 114 14.76 -3.13 4.52
N VAL A 115 14.53 -3.44 3.24
CA VAL A 115 13.29 -4.04 2.75
C VAL A 115 13.55 -5.50 2.40
N TYR A 116 12.72 -6.42 2.93
CA TYR A 116 12.87 -7.86 2.76
C TYR A 116 11.63 -8.51 2.14
N GLY A 117 11.79 -9.75 1.68
CA GLY A 117 10.70 -10.63 1.23
C GLY A 117 9.91 -10.07 0.06
N PRO A 118 8.62 -10.41 -0.03
CA PRO A 118 7.76 -10.03 -1.17
C PRO A 118 7.66 -8.52 -1.42
N ARG A 119 7.81 -7.70 -0.38
CA ARG A 119 7.83 -6.24 -0.50
C ARG A 119 9.03 -5.75 -1.30
N ARG A 120 10.20 -6.37 -1.09
CA ARG A 120 11.43 -6.06 -1.84
C ARG A 120 11.23 -6.29 -3.34
N ASP A 121 10.68 -7.45 -3.70
CA ASP A 121 10.48 -7.80 -5.11
C ASP A 121 9.44 -6.90 -5.79
N LYS A 122 8.38 -6.51 -5.08
CA LYS A 122 7.42 -5.51 -5.55
C LYS A 122 8.09 -4.18 -5.83
N MET A 123 8.88 -3.65 -4.90
CA MET A 123 9.57 -2.37 -5.06
C MET A 123 10.57 -2.39 -6.23
N ILE A 124 11.29 -3.49 -6.43
CA ILE A 124 12.20 -3.62 -7.59
C ILE A 124 11.41 -3.53 -8.90
N ARG A 125 10.31 -4.28 -9.02
CA ARG A 125 9.46 -4.23 -10.21
C ARG A 125 8.84 -2.85 -10.44
N GLN A 126 8.31 -2.23 -9.39
CA GLN A 126 7.72 -0.90 -9.46
C GLN A 126 8.75 0.15 -9.88
N ALA A 127 9.95 0.17 -9.28
CA ALA A 127 11.01 1.10 -9.65
C ALA A 127 11.44 0.94 -11.12
N GLY A 128 11.53 -0.30 -11.61
CA GLY A 128 11.83 -0.61 -13.01
C GLY A 128 10.72 -0.17 -13.96
N LEU A 129 9.45 -0.38 -13.60
CA LEU A 129 8.29 0.02 -14.39
C LEU A 129 8.19 1.55 -14.55
N TRP A 130 8.41 2.27 -13.47
CA TRP A 130 8.28 3.73 -13.48
C TRP A 130 9.44 4.43 -14.17
N GLY A 131 10.67 4.05 -13.86
CA GLY A 131 11.86 4.78 -14.27
C GLY A 131 11.95 6.17 -13.62
N VAL A 132 13.08 6.84 -13.80
CA VAL A 132 13.40 8.10 -13.12
C VAL A 132 12.41 9.23 -13.45
N SER A 133 12.22 9.52 -14.73
CA SER A 133 11.43 10.67 -15.19
C SER A 133 9.95 10.60 -14.75
N ARG A 134 9.33 9.40 -14.78
CA ARG A 134 7.93 9.26 -14.32
C ARG A 134 7.83 9.38 -12.80
N LEU A 135 8.86 8.96 -12.05
CA LEU A 135 8.91 9.12 -10.60
C LEU A 135 9.08 10.60 -10.20
N GLU A 136 9.80 11.40 -10.99
CA GLU A 136 9.86 12.85 -10.80
C GLU A 136 8.48 13.48 -10.98
N ALA A 137 7.77 13.17 -12.06
CA ALA A 137 6.40 13.64 -12.29
C ALA A 137 5.41 13.16 -11.22
N ALA A 138 5.63 11.96 -10.66
CA ALA A 138 4.85 11.47 -9.53
C ALA A 138 5.08 12.30 -8.27
N HIS A 139 6.33 12.68 -7.99
CA HIS A 139 6.65 13.56 -6.86
C HIS A 139 6.00 14.94 -7.01
N GLU A 140 6.08 15.57 -8.17
CA GLU A 140 5.40 16.83 -8.43
C GLU A 140 3.89 16.72 -8.15
N THR A 141 3.25 15.68 -8.71
CA THR A 141 1.82 15.43 -8.49
C THR A 141 1.47 15.28 -7.00
N LEU A 142 2.29 14.58 -6.24
CA LEU A 142 2.06 14.36 -4.80
C LEU A 142 2.36 15.60 -3.97
N LEU A 143 3.38 16.38 -4.31
CA LEU A 143 3.70 17.65 -3.64
C LEU A 143 2.57 18.68 -3.87
N ASP A 144 2.09 18.83 -5.08
CA ASP A 144 0.94 19.68 -5.39
C ASP A 144 -0.31 19.24 -4.60
N THR A 145 -0.50 17.93 -4.47
CA THR A 145 -1.60 17.37 -3.69
C THR A 145 -1.43 17.68 -2.20
N ASP A 146 -0.23 17.53 -1.63
CA ASP A 146 0.04 17.86 -0.22
C ASP A 146 -0.20 19.35 0.07
N LEU A 147 0.25 20.23 -0.82
CA LEU A 147 -0.01 21.67 -0.73
C LEU A 147 -1.51 21.98 -0.79
N ALA A 148 -2.25 21.34 -1.71
CA ALA A 148 -3.69 21.53 -1.82
C ALA A 148 -4.44 21.02 -0.58
N LEU A 149 -4.02 19.87 -0.01
CA LEU A 149 -4.61 19.30 1.21
C LEU A 149 -4.38 20.18 2.45
N ARG A 150 -3.30 20.95 2.49
CA ARG A 150 -2.94 21.88 3.59
C ARG A 150 -3.43 23.29 3.37
N SER A 151 -3.95 23.59 2.17
CA SER A 151 -4.45 24.93 1.86
C SER A 151 -5.79 25.18 2.55
N SER A 152 -6.16 26.46 2.67
CA SER A 152 -7.47 26.90 3.20
C SER A 152 -8.61 26.71 2.19
N GLN A 153 -8.36 26.11 1.01
CA GLN A 153 -9.39 25.85 0.03
C GLN A 153 -10.36 24.77 0.52
N GLN A 154 -11.66 25.03 0.38
CA GLN A 154 -12.74 24.10 0.79
C GLN A 154 -12.93 22.94 -0.22
N ALA A 155 -11.85 22.35 -0.71
CA ALA A 155 -11.95 21.20 -1.60
C ALA A 155 -12.08 19.90 -0.78
N PRO A 156 -12.91 18.93 -1.21
CA PRO A 156 -13.02 17.64 -0.52
C PRO A 156 -11.67 16.91 -0.51
N GLN A 157 -11.00 16.88 0.63
CA GLN A 157 -9.64 16.35 0.79
C GLN A 157 -9.52 14.89 0.32
N THR A 158 -10.55 14.06 0.61
CA THR A 158 -10.59 12.67 0.17
C THR A 158 -10.60 12.57 -1.36
N ALA A 159 -11.40 13.38 -2.04
CA ALA A 159 -11.47 13.39 -3.50
C ALA A 159 -10.18 13.90 -4.15
N LEU A 160 -9.49 14.88 -3.51
CA LEU A 160 -8.18 15.35 -3.99
C LEU A 160 -7.15 14.23 -3.94
N MET A 161 -7.08 13.50 -2.83
CA MET A 161 -6.13 12.40 -2.67
C MET A 161 -6.45 11.23 -3.61
N GLU A 162 -7.72 10.85 -3.72
CA GLU A 162 -8.18 9.80 -4.63
C GLU A 162 -7.81 10.12 -6.08
N ARG A 163 -8.08 11.36 -6.53
CA ARG A 163 -7.71 11.82 -7.87
C ARG A 163 -6.21 11.75 -8.13
N ALA A 164 -5.39 12.12 -7.15
CA ALA A 164 -3.93 12.00 -7.25
C ALA A 164 -3.50 10.55 -7.44
N LEU A 165 -4.01 9.63 -6.63
CA LEU A 165 -3.71 8.20 -6.73
C LEU A 165 -4.17 7.59 -8.07
N ILE A 166 -5.35 7.98 -8.57
CA ILE A 166 -5.85 7.55 -9.89
C ILE A 166 -4.92 8.07 -11.01
N ARG A 167 -4.44 9.32 -10.89
CA ARG A 167 -3.48 9.89 -11.85
C ARG A 167 -2.18 9.11 -11.86
N LEU A 168 -1.64 8.78 -10.69
CA LEU A 168 -0.44 7.94 -10.57
C LEU A 168 -0.66 6.55 -11.16
N ALA A 169 -1.77 5.89 -10.80
CA ALA A 169 -2.13 4.59 -11.37
C ALA A 169 -2.27 4.63 -12.90
N SER A 170 -2.79 5.72 -13.45
CA SER A 170 -2.92 5.91 -14.90
C SER A 170 -1.54 6.05 -15.60
N ILE A 171 -0.56 6.68 -14.94
CA ILE A 171 0.82 6.76 -15.43
C ILE A 171 1.44 5.35 -15.45
N ALA A 172 1.34 4.61 -14.35
CA ALA A 172 1.86 3.25 -14.25
C ALA A 172 1.20 2.30 -15.27
N HIS A 173 -0.13 2.38 -15.42
CA HIS A 173 -0.88 1.57 -16.38
C HIS A 173 -0.40 1.77 -17.83
N ARG A 174 -0.11 3.02 -18.20
CA ARG A 174 0.44 3.33 -19.54
C ARG A 174 1.89 2.88 -19.70
N ALA A 175 2.67 2.85 -18.63
CA ALA A 175 4.05 2.39 -18.65
C ALA A 175 4.17 0.87 -18.77
N ALA A 176 3.13 0.12 -18.39
CA ALA A 176 3.08 -1.35 -18.44
C ALA A 176 2.64 -1.89 -19.82
N ARG A 177 2.18 -1.02 -20.73
CA ARG A 177 1.78 -1.36 -22.11
C ARG A 177 2.94 -1.19 -23.07
#